data_2d06a02e69b0ac9e4a3e0a35e9978d93
#
_entry.id   2d06a02e69b0ac9e4a3e0a35e9978d93
#
_cell.length_a   1.000
_cell.length_b   1.000
_cell.length_c   1.000
_cell.angle_alpha   90.00
_cell.angle_beta   90.00
_cell.angle_gamma   90.00
#
_symmetry.space_group_name_H-M   'P 1'
#
loop_
_entity.id
_entity.type
_entity.pdbx_description
1 polymer ?
#
loop_
_entity_poly.entity_id
_entity_poly.type
_entity_poly.pdbx_seq_one_letter_code
_entity_poly.pdbx_strand_id
1 'polypeptide(L)'
;MTWAREKKEEIERASQLEFDRVWMVFDKDDNDDFDKAIGLAGQYGFQSAWSNEAFELWFLLHFQYLDTAVSRTAYIEKLESKVRSHRGYESFRYQKSSREIYGIVTSLGDEQAAVSHARRLRAWYGKGQKSSECNPCTTVDCLIEELRRPELLLKGL
;
A
#
# COMPACT_ATOMS: atom_id res chain seq x y z
N MET A 1 12.60 -3.87 12.00
CA MET A 1 12.10 -2.74 12.82
C MET A 1 13.22 -1.96 13.49
N THR A 2 14.19 -2.59 14.13
CA THR A 2 15.36 -1.90 14.74
C THR A 2 16.09 -1.01 13.74
N TRP A 3 16.36 -1.52 12.53
CA TRP A 3 16.98 -0.75 11.45
C TRP A 3 16.19 0.52 11.07
N ALA A 4 14.86 0.43 10.97
CA ALA A 4 14.03 1.59 10.59
C ALA A 4 14.08 2.69 11.66
N ARG A 5 14.10 2.30 12.95
CA ARG A 5 14.26 3.24 14.06
C ARG A 5 15.64 3.90 14.04
N GLU A 6 16.69 3.10 13.89
CA GLU A 6 18.07 3.60 13.81
C GLU A 6 18.24 4.57 12.65
N LYS A 7 17.64 4.24 11.49
CA LYS A 7 17.68 5.10 10.30
C LYS A 7 16.91 6.40 10.49
N LYS A 8 15.74 6.35 11.14
CA LYS A 8 14.99 7.55 11.54
C LYS A 8 15.86 8.45 12.40
N GLU A 9 16.42 7.91 13.51
CA GLU A 9 17.26 8.66 14.45
C GLU A 9 18.52 9.23 13.79
N GLU A 10 19.14 8.51 12.85
CA GLU A 10 20.30 8.98 12.07
C GLU A 10 19.92 10.21 11.22
N ILE A 11 18.82 10.13 10.47
CA ILE A 11 18.39 11.21 9.59
C ILE A 11 17.97 12.44 10.39
N GLU A 12 17.20 12.27 11.48
CA GLU A 12 16.79 13.38 12.35
C GLU A 12 17.99 14.09 12.97
N ARG A 13 19.00 13.34 13.43
CA ARG A 13 20.25 13.94 13.94
C ARG A 13 21.02 14.70 12.85
N ALA A 14 21.07 14.17 11.63
CA ALA A 14 21.80 14.80 10.53
C ALA A 14 21.10 16.04 9.98
N SER A 15 19.78 16.04 9.91
CA SER A 15 18.96 17.14 9.39
C SER A 15 18.58 18.18 10.44
N GLN A 16 18.69 17.86 11.73
CA GLN A 16 18.16 18.62 12.87
C GLN A 16 16.63 18.87 12.77
N LEU A 17 15.92 18.01 12.08
CA LEU A 17 14.47 18.02 11.90
C LEU A 17 13.89 16.70 12.36
N GLU A 18 12.76 16.75 13.06
CA GLU A 18 11.99 15.56 13.42
C GLU A 18 11.01 15.20 12.30
N PHE A 19 10.76 13.91 12.12
CA PHE A 19 9.69 13.46 11.23
C PHE A 19 8.33 13.55 11.91
N ASP A 20 7.38 14.21 11.29
CA ASP A 20 5.99 14.24 11.76
C ASP A 20 5.38 12.83 11.74
N ARG A 21 5.77 12.03 10.74
CA ARG A 21 5.25 10.67 10.54
C ARG A 21 6.26 9.78 9.85
N VAL A 22 6.30 8.52 10.25
CA VAL A 22 7.07 7.46 9.58
C VAL A 22 6.12 6.35 9.16
N TRP A 23 6.20 5.96 7.90
CA TRP A 23 5.41 4.88 7.33
C TRP A 23 6.29 3.69 6.94
N MET A 24 5.88 2.52 7.36
CA MET A 24 6.45 1.24 6.93
C MET A 24 5.57 0.68 5.82
N VAL A 25 6.17 0.44 4.64
CA VAL A 25 5.44 -0.08 3.46
C VAL A 25 5.94 -1.49 3.16
N PHE A 26 5.04 -2.46 3.16
CA PHE A 26 5.36 -3.86 2.91
C PHE A 26 4.13 -4.67 2.49
N ASP A 27 4.38 -5.82 1.86
CA ASP A 27 3.36 -6.82 1.54
C ASP A 27 3.51 -8.07 2.42
N LYS A 28 2.46 -8.87 2.50
CA LYS A 28 2.46 -10.08 3.31
C LYS A 28 3.36 -11.14 2.68
N ASP A 29 3.22 -11.40 1.38
CA ASP A 29 3.92 -12.51 0.74
C ASP A 29 3.76 -13.82 1.53
N ASP A 30 4.82 -14.63 1.58
CA ASP A 30 4.94 -15.83 2.40
C ASP A 30 5.49 -15.53 3.82
N ASN A 31 5.31 -14.29 4.33
CA ASN A 31 5.93 -13.86 5.57
C ASN A 31 5.03 -14.14 6.78
N ASP A 32 5.44 -15.06 7.64
CA ASP A 32 4.74 -15.43 8.87
C ASP A 32 4.78 -14.33 9.95
N ASP A 33 5.77 -13.43 9.90
CA ASP A 33 5.92 -12.33 10.86
C ASP A 33 5.08 -11.07 10.48
N PHE A 34 4.17 -11.17 9.51
CA PHE A 34 3.39 -10.03 9.00
C PHE A 34 2.62 -9.28 10.07
N ASP A 35 1.80 -9.95 10.87
CA ASP A 35 1.03 -9.31 11.95
C ASP A 35 1.93 -8.75 13.04
N LYS A 36 3.04 -9.43 13.32
CA LYS A 36 4.05 -8.96 14.27
C LYS A 36 4.74 -7.69 13.75
N ALA A 37 5.03 -7.61 12.45
CA ALA A 37 5.60 -6.42 11.83
C ALA A 37 4.68 -5.21 11.97
N ILE A 38 3.36 -5.38 11.75
CA ILE A 38 2.35 -4.35 11.96
C ILE A 38 2.31 -3.91 13.43
N GLY A 39 2.27 -4.87 14.36
CA GLY A 39 2.27 -4.57 15.80
C GLY A 39 3.52 -3.82 16.26
N LEU A 40 4.70 -4.22 15.78
CA LEU A 40 5.97 -3.56 16.09
C LEU A 40 6.03 -2.13 15.49
N ALA A 41 5.51 -1.92 14.29
CA ALA A 41 5.42 -0.58 13.73
C ALA A 41 4.65 0.35 14.68
N GLY A 42 3.46 -0.07 15.12
CA GLY A 42 2.66 0.69 16.08
C GLY A 42 3.36 0.96 17.41
N GLN A 43 4.10 -0.02 17.97
CA GLN A 43 4.87 0.16 19.21
C GLN A 43 5.98 1.21 19.08
N TYR A 44 6.55 1.39 17.88
CA TYR A 44 7.55 2.44 17.59
C TYR A 44 6.93 3.77 17.15
N GLY A 45 5.60 3.90 17.20
CA GLY A 45 4.89 5.09 16.71
C GLY A 45 4.91 5.25 15.18
N PHE A 46 5.24 4.19 14.46
CA PHE A 46 5.20 4.18 12.99
C PHE A 46 3.82 3.76 12.49
N GLN A 47 3.41 4.30 11.36
CA GLN A 47 2.27 3.80 10.62
C GLN A 47 2.69 2.65 9.69
N SER A 48 1.73 1.82 9.29
CA SER A 48 1.98 0.75 8.33
C SER A 48 1.02 0.82 7.16
N ALA A 49 1.58 0.82 5.95
CA ALA A 49 0.84 0.67 4.70
C ALA A 49 1.18 -0.70 4.11
N TRP A 50 0.24 -1.61 4.20
CA TRP A 50 0.47 -2.99 3.81
C TRP A 50 -0.59 -3.50 2.82
N SER A 51 -0.23 -4.56 2.10
CA SER A 51 -1.15 -5.31 1.25
C SER A 51 -1.04 -6.81 1.53
N ASN A 52 -2.15 -7.51 1.59
CA ASN A 52 -2.25 -8.95 1.63
C ASN A 52 -2.88 -9.41 0.31
N GLU A 53 -2.26 -10.13 -0.48
CA GLU A 53 -1.03 -10.92 -0.56
C GLU A 53 0.17 -10.06 -1.00
N ALA A 54 -0.04 -9.12 -1.96
CA ALA A 54 0.98 -8.42 -2.70
C ALA A 54 0.58 -6.96 -2.95
N PHE A 55 1.58 -6.07 -3.09
CA PHE A 55 1.36 -4.64 -3.32
C PHE A 55 0.62 -4.36 -4.63
N GLU A 56 0.70 -5.26 -5.60
CA GLU A 56 0.00 -5.17 -6.88
C GLU A 56 -1.53 -5.14 -6.74
N LEU A 57 -2.08 -5.60 -5.60
CA LEU A 57 -3.49 -5.39 -5.25
C LEU A 57 -3.84 -3.89 -5.30
N TRP A 58 -3.02 -3.02 -4.68
CA TRP A 58 -3.26 -1.58 -4.67
C TRP A 58 -3.36 -1.02 -6.10
N PHE A 59 -2.45 -1.40 -6.99
CA PHE A 59 -2.50 -0.97 -8.38
C PHE A 59 -3.75 -1.47 -9.11
N LEU A 60 -4.16 -2.71 -8.88
CA LEU A 60 -5.33 -3.28 -9.53
C LEU A 60 -6.62 -2.60 -9.08
N LEU A 61 -6.70 -2.17 -7.82
CA LEU A 61 -7.89 -1.47 -7.28
C LEU A 61 -8.18 -0.14 -8.00
N HIS A 62 -7.23 0.45 -8.71
CA HIS A 62 -7.45 1.62 -9.57
C HIS A 62 -8.35 1.32 -10.78
N PHE A 63 -8.42 0.05 -11.19
CA PHE A 63 -9.17 -0.38 -12.38
C PHE A 63 -10.42 -1.18 -12.05
N GLN A 64 -10.43 -1.88 -10.93
CA GLN A 64 -11.55 -2.73 -10.54
C GLN A 64 -11.54 -3.07 -9.06
N TYR A 65 -12.74 -3.30 -8.51
CA TYR A 65 -12.90 -3.96 -7.22
C TYR A 65 -12.58 -5.45 -7.36
N LEU A 66 -11.85 -6.00 -6.39
CA LEU A 66 -11.56 -7.43 -6.31
C LEU A 66 -11.64 -7.88 -4.84
N ASP A 67 -12.55 -8.78 -4.53
CA ASP A 67 -12.81 -9.33 -3.19
C ASP A 67 -12.44 -10.81 -3.05
N THR A 68 -11.78 -11.35 -4.07
CA THR A 68 -11.34 -12.75 -4.10
C THR A 68 -9.82 -12.81 -3.96
N ALA A 69 -9.34 -13.58 -3.01
CA ALA A 69 -7.93 -13.85 -2.83
C ALA A 69 -7.33 -14.53 -4.08
N VAL A 70 -6.28 -13.96 -4.61
CA VAL A 70 -5.54 -14.50 -5.75
C VAL A 70 -4.04 -14.39 -5.49
N SER A 71 -3.23 -15.18 -6.20
CA SER A 71 -1.78 -15.13 -6.12
C SER A 71 -1.21 -13.81 -6.67
N ARG A 72 0.01 -13.45 -6.26
CA ARG A 72 0.76 -12.32 -6.84
C ARG A 72 0.80 -12.38 -8.38
N THR A 73 1.07 -13.56 -8.95
CA THR A 73 1.09 -13.74 -10.40
C THR A 73 -0.25 -13.36 -11.03
N ALA A 74 -1.36 -13.77 -10.44
CA ALA A 74 -2.69 -13.43 -10.94
C ALA A 74 -3.01 -11.93 -10.80
N TYR A 75 -2.51 -11.24 -9.75
CA TYR A 75 -2.60 -9.78 -9.66
C TYR A 75 -1.86 -9.11 -10.82
N ILE A 76 -0.62 -9.55 -11.11
CA ILE A 76 0.20 -9.00 -12.21
C ILE A 76 -0.49 -9.21 -13.56
N GLU A 77 -0.98 -10.41 -13.83
CA GLU A 77 -1.69 -10.73 -15.08
C GLU A 77 -2.93 -9.86 -15.28
N LYS A 78 -3.73 -9.69 -14.22
CA LYS A 78 -4.91 -8.81 -14.24
C LYS A 78 -4.53 -7.35 -14.47
N LEU A 79 -3.51 -6.85 -13.78
CA LEU A 79 -3.01 -5.48 -13.93
C LEU A 79 -2.51 -5.24 -15.36
N GLU A 80 -1.67 -6.13 -15.89
CA GLU A 80 -1.19 -6.05 -17.27
C GLU A 80 -2.35 -6.05 -18.27
N SER A 81 -3.33 -6.91 -18.07
CA SER A 81 -4.52 -6.97 -18.94
C SER A 81 -5.28 -5.64 -18.93
N LYS A 82 -5.46 -5.01 -17.76
CA LYS A 82 -6.11 -3.71 -17.64
C LYS A 82 -5.32 -2.61 -18.33
N VAL A 83 -4.03 -2.52 -18.09
CA VAL A 83 -3.18 -1.49 -18.71
C VAL A 83 -3.12 -1.68 -20.22
N ARG A 84 -2.96 -2.91 -20.71
CA ARG A 84 -2.93 -3.21 -22.17
C ARG A 84 -4.23 -2.89 -22.91
N SER A 85 -5.35 -2.81 -22.22
CA SER A 85 -6.62 -2.43 -22.85
C SER A 85 -6.67 -0.95 -23.26
N HIS A 86 -5.67 -0.14 -22.87
CA HIS A 86 -5.59 1.26 -23.21
C HIS A 86 -4.66 1.47 -24.43
N ARG A 87 -5.08 2.37 -25.33
CA ARG A 87 -4.33 2.71 -26.52
C ARG A 87 -2.92 3.22 -26.19
N GLY A 88 -1.90 2.63 -26.82
CA GLY A 88 -0.49 2.94 -26.59
C GLY A 88 0.18 2.10 -25.52
N TYR A 89 -0.56 1.20 -24.87
CA TYR A 89 -0.04 0.30 -23.84
C TYR A 89 -0.18 -1.19 -24.18
N GLU A 90 -0.45 -1.54 -25.42
CA GLU A 90 -0.75 -2.90 -25.88
C GLU A 90 0.38 -3.91 -25.57
N SER A 91 1.62 -3.42 -25.50
CA SER A 91 2.81 -4.22 -25.17
C SER A 91 3.28 -4.10 -23.73
N PHE A 92 2.50 -3.44 -22.87
CA PHE A 92 2.88 -3.22 -21.47
C PHE A 92 3.21 -4.54 -20.76
N ARG A 93 4.31 -4.51 -19.97
CA ARG A 93 4.72 -5.56 -19.05
C ARG A 93 5.03 -4.92 -17.70
N TYR A 94 4.45 -5.48 -16.66
CA TYR A 94 4.70 -5.02 -15.29
C TYR A 94 6.14 -5.31 -14.87
N GLN A 95 6.79 -4.33 -14.26
CA GLN A 95 8.11 -4.47 -13.65
C GLN A 95 8.07 -3.86 -12.26
N LYS A 96 8.29 -4.68 -11.23
CA LYS A 96 8.22 -4.28 -9.80
C LYS A 96 9.11 -3.07 -9.47
N SER A 97 10.26 -2.93 -10.13
CA SER A 97 11.22 -1.83 -9.93
C SER A 97 10.98 -0.60 -10.82
N SER A 98 9.94 -0.60 -11.65
CA SER A 98 9.64 0.54 -12.53
C SER A 98 9.24 1.77 -11.72
N ARG A 99 9.92 2.90 -11.94
CA ARG A 99 9.56 4.20 -11.36
C ARG A 99 8.32 4.82 -12.01
N GLU A 100 7.91 4.32 -13.17
CA GLU A 100 6.81 4.85 -13.97
C GLU A 100 5.47 4.22 -13.61
N ILE A 101 5.48 3.05 -12.95
CA ILE A 101 4.27 2.26 -12.73
C ILE A 101 3.17 3.05 -12.03
N TYR A 102 3.50 3.83 -11.01
CA TYR A 102 2.50 4.64 -10.30
C TYR A 102 1.88 5.69 -11.23
N GLY A 103 2.69 6.38 -12.02
CA GLY A 103 2.20 7.35 -13.01
C GLY A 103 1.30 6.71 -14.07
N ILE A 104 1.66 5.52 -14.57
CA ILE A 104 0.83 4.76 -15.51
C ILE A 104 -0.51 4.41 -14.89
N VAL A 105 -0.51 3.81 -13.70
CA VAL A 105 -1.72 3.35 -13.02
C VAL A 105 -2.65 4.51 -12.68
N THR A 106 -2.13 5.63 -12.19
CA THR A 106 -2.94 6.81 -11.85
C THR A 106 -3.44 7.58 -13.07
N SER A 107 -2.74 7.51 -14.21
CA SER A 107 -3.18 8.15 -15.45
C SER A 107 -4.25 7.36 -16.20
N LEU A 108 -4.26 6.03 -16.09
CA LEU A 108 -5.17 5.13 -16.80
C LEU A 108 -6.33 4.63 -15.93
N GLY A 109 -6.13 4.59 -14.63
CA GLY A 109 -7.11 4.16 -13.64
C GLY A 109 -7.68 5.32 -12.83
N ASP A 110 -8.33 4.99 -11.71
CA ASP A 110 -8.98 5.96 -10.82
C ASP A 110 -8.51 5.74 -9.36
N GLU A 111 -7.69 6.67 -8.84
CA GLU A 111 -7.18 6.61 -7.46
C GLU A 111 -8.30 6.75 -6.41
N GLN A 112 -9.36 7.52 -6.69
CA GLN A 112 -10.49 7.65 -5.76
C GLN A 112 -11.29 6.35 -5.69
N ALA A 113 -11.46 5.67 -6.83
CA ALA A 113 -12.03 4.33 -6.85
C ALA A 113 -11.15 3.35 -6.06
N ALA A 114 -9.82 3.39 -6.22
CA ALA A 114 -8.90 2.54 -5.46
C ALA A 114 -9.04 2.74 -3.95
N VAL A 115 -9.10 3.99 -3.47
CA VAL A 115 -9.35 4.33 -2.06
C VAL A 115 -10.70 3.74 -1.59
N SER A 116 -11.75 3.92 -2.37
CA SER A 116 -13.08 3.39 -2.05
C SER A 116 -13.09 1.86 -1.98
N HIS A 117 -12.43 1.20 -2.93
CA HIS A 117 -12.28 -0.25 -2.99
C HIS A 117 -11.49 -0.80 -1.79
N ALA A 118 -10.37 -0.16 -1.43
CA ALA A 118 -9.58 -0.56 -0.27
C ALA A 118 -10.36 -0.43 1.05
N ARG A 119 -11.09 0.66 1.23
CA ARG A 119 -12.00 0.85 2.39
C ARG A 119 -13.09 -0.22 2.46
N ARG A 120 -13.69 -0.54 1.32
CA ARG A 120 -14.73 -1.58 1.22
C ARG A 120 -14.17 -2.95 1.58
N LEU A 121 -12.95 -3.31 1.13
CA LEU A 121 -12.29 -4.56 1.51
C LEU A 121 -12.08 -4.64 3.02
N ARG A 122 -11.55 -3.59 3.64
CA ARG A 122 -11.36 -3.57 5.10
C ARG A 122 -12.68 -3.69 5.88
N ALA A 123 -13.73 -3.02 5.40
CA ALA A 123 -15.05 -3.08 6.04
C ALA A 123 -15.66 -4.50 6.00
N TRP A 124 -15.34 -5.27 4.96
CA TRP A 124 -15.82 -6.65 4.80
C TRP A 124 -15.30 -7.58 5.93
N TYR A 125 -14.04 -7.43 6.32
CA TYR A 125 -13.42 -8.30 7.35
C TYR A 125 -13.83 -7.95 8.79
N GLY A 126 -14.36 -6.74 9.01
CA GLY A 126 -14.79 -6.32 10.34
C GLY A 126 -13.64 -5.99 11.30
N LYS A 127 -14.00 -5.75 12.57
CA LYS A 127 -13.04 -5.38 13.61
C LYS A 127 -12.47 -6.63 14.30
N GLY A 128 -11.16 -6.64 14.54
CA GLY A 128 -10.49 -7.66 15.38
C GLY A 128 -9.97 -8.86 14.62
N GLN A 129 -10.17 -8.95 13.31
CA GLN A 129 -9.54 -9.99 12.50
C GLN A 129 -8.06 -9.66 12.27
N LYS A 130 -7.20 -10.67 12.26
CA LYS A 130 -5.77 -10.50 11.98
C LYS A 130 -5.55 -10.03 10.55
N SER A 131 -4.62 -9.11 10.34
CA SER A 131 -4.32 -8.60 9.01
C SER A 131 -3.86 -9.70 8.04
N SER A 132 -3.15 -10.72 8.54
CA SER A 132 -2.74 -11.88 7.77
C SER A 132 -3.91 -12.75 7.25
N GLU A 133 -5.05 -12.70 7.91
CA GLU A 133 -6.28 -13.43 7.54
C GLU A 133 -7.18 -12.63 6.59
N CYS A 134 -6.93 -11.31 6.46
CA CYS A 134 -7.68 -10.44 5.57
C CYS A 134 -7.05 -10.47 4.16
N ASN A 135 -7.51 -11.36 3.29
CA ASN A 135 -7.02 -11.49 1.91
C ASN A 135 -8.18 -11.61 0.90
N PRO A 136 -8.33 -10.67 -0.05
CA PRO A 136 -7.47 -9.51 -0.32
C PRO A 136 -7.77 -8.31 0.61
N CYS A 137 -6.74 -7.59 1.04
CA CYS A 137 -6.88 -6.37 1.83
C CYS A 137 -5.64 -5.48 1.72
N THR A 138 -5.82 -4.17 1.83
CA THR A 138 -4.71 -3.21 1.83
C THR A 138 -5.03 -1.99 2.68
N THR A 139 -3.97 -1.34 3.20
CA THR A 139 -4.02 -0.06 3.90
C THR A 139 -3.18 1.02 3.20
N VAL A 140 -2.74 0.77 1.97
CA VAL A 140 -1.94 1.71 1.18
C VAL A 140 -2.70 3.01 0.91
N ASP A 141 -4.03 2.95 0.78
CA ASP A 141 -4.88 4.14 0.66
C ASP A 141 -4.73 5.12 1.83
N CYS A 142 -4.50 4.62 3.05
CA CYS A 142 -4.29 5.49 4.21
C CYS A 142 -3.01 6.33 4.05
N LEU A 143 -1.92 5.73 3.57
CA LEU A 143 -0.69 6.45 3.24
C LEU A 143 -0.92 7.47 2.11
N ILE A 144 -1.58 7.07 1.04
CA ILE A 144 -1.84 7.95 -0.11
C ILE A 144 -2.71 9.15 0.31
N GLU A 145 -3.75 8.94 1.11
CA GLU A 145 -4.59 10.02 1.61
C GLU A 145 -3.81 11.00 2.49
N GLU A 146 -2.91 10.52 3.35
CA GLU A 146 -2.06 11.36 4.18
C GLU A 146 -1.08 12.18 3.32
N LEU A 147 -0.44 11.54 2.32
CA LEU A 147 0.45 12.23 1.38
C LEU A 147 -0.27 13.29 0.53
N ARG A 148 -1.54 13.05 0.18
CA ARG A 148 -2.37 14.01 -0.58
C ARG A 148 -2.85 15.19 0.28
N ARG A 149 -2.97 15.00 1.58
CA ARG A 149 -3.51 15.98 2.51
C ARG A 149 -2.66 16.07 3.79
N PRO A 150 -1.37 16.46 3.66
CA PRO A 150 -0.46 16.53 4.82
C PRO A 150 -0.93 17.52 5.89
N GLU A 151 -1.75 18.49 5.53
CA GLU A 151 -2.37 19.43 6.48
C GLU A 151 -3.27 18.76 7.52
N LEU A 152 -3.71 17.54 7.29
CA LEU A 152 -4.49 16.77 8.29
C LEU A 152 -3.63 16.33 9.48
N LEU A 153 -2.31 16.22 9.31
CA LEU A 153 -1.37 15.93 10.39
C LEU A 153 -1.30 17.11 11.38
N LEU A 154 -1.45 18.33 10.89
CA LEU A 154 -1.35 19.55 11.69
C LEU A 154 -2.62 19.83 12.53
N LYS A 155 -3.73 19.17 12.23
CA LYS A 155 -5.01 19.37 12.96
C LYS A 155 -5.11 18.55 14.27
N GLY A 156 -4.12 17.72 14.55
CA GLY A 156 -4.02 16.91 15.77
C GLY A 156 -3.05 17.47 16.82
N LEU A 157 -2.48 18.65 16.54
CA LEU A 157 -1.69 19.45 17.47
C LEU A 157 -2.58 20.58 18.01
#